data_163668aedde4c39c4f3cca801cd8f5db
#
_entry.id   163668aedde4c39c4f3cca801cd8f5db
#
_cell.length_a   1.000
_cell.length_b   1.000
_cell.length_c   1.000
_cell.angle_alpha   90.00
_cell.angle_beta   90.00
_cell.angle_gamma   90.00
#
_symmetry.space_group_name_H-M   'P 1'
#
loop_
_entity.id
_entity.type
_entity.pdbx_description
1 polymer ?
#
loop_
_entity_poly.entity_id
_entity_poly.type
_entity_poly.pdbx_seq_one_letter_code
_entity_poly.pdbx_strand_id
1 'polypeptide(L)'
;MDHEPSEGLLNAPNPYDTIYLQANGIDYRADYAYYEGKYYVYFGVVPELLLYLPYYLLTGEHMFNYVAVFLLYSGFILAVFALYWEIIKRWFAKVPFLAYLLVSTLTVCGGNYLFIIARPDLYDTPIMAANMFTVAGIWLWIKGKYTLPAKGRRVCYFLGSLCMALV
;
A
#
# COMPACT_ATOMS: atom_id res chain seq x y z
N MET A 1 9.17 10.18 10.82
CA MET A 1 8.61 11.42 11.40
C MET A 1 8.50 11.18 12.90
N ASP A 2 9.48 11.64 13.64
CA ASP A 2 9.45 11.60 15.09
C ASP A 2 8.54 12.74 15.57
N HIS A 3 7.26 12.43 15.70
CA HIS A 3 6.35 13.34 16.36
C HIS A 3 6.36 12.99 17.83
N GLU A 4 7.15 13.74 18.58
CA GLU A 4 7.13 13.67 20.04
C GLU A 4 5.74 14.06 20.56
N PRO A 5 5.19 13.35 21.56
CA PRO A 5 3.97 13.74 22.21
C PRO A 5 4.08 15.15 22.80
N SER A 6 2.98 15.90 22.79
CA SER A 6 2.95 17.23 23.39
C SER A 6 3.21 17.14 24.89
N GLU A 7 3.85 18.16 25.48
CA GLU A 7 4.07 18.21 26.95
C GLU A 7 2.75 18.10 27.73
N GLY A 8 1.67 18.66 27.17
CA GLY A 8 0.34 18.53 27.75
C GLY A 8 -0.16 17.08 27.83
N LEU A 9 0.14 16.26 26.80
CA LEU A 9 -0.22 14.86 26.77
C LEU A 9 0.62 14.03 27.74
N LEU A 10 1.91 14.30 27.82
CA LEU A 10 2.83 13.62 28.75
C LEU A 10 2.45 13.84 30.23
N ASN A 11 1.93 15.03 30.54
CA ASN A 11 1.52 15.41 31.91
C ASN A 11 0.01 15.21 32.17
N ALA A 12 -0.76 14.67 31.19
CA ALA A 12 -2.18 14.46 31.37
C ALA A 12 -2.46 13.37 32.41
N PRO A 13 -3.46 13.55 33.29
CA PRO A 13 -3.84 12.54 34.28
C PRO A 13 -4.25 11.22 33.65
N ASN A 14 -4.92 11.28 32.49
CA ASN A 14 -5.24 10.15 31.66
C ASN A 14 -5.02 10.53 30.18
N PRO A 15 -3.91 10.10 29.57
CA PRO A 15 -3.59 10.42 28.16
C PRO A 15 -4.52 9.72 27.15
N TYR A 16 -5.39 8.82 27.60
CA TYR A 16 -6.34 8.10 26.75
C TYR A 16 -7.76 8.70 26.78
N ASP A 17 -8.01 9.68 27.65
CA ASP A 17 -9.29 10.38 27.72
C ASP A 17 -9.35 11.50 26.66
N THR A 18 -9.85 11.15 25.49
CA THR A 18 -9.94 12.08 24.35
C THR A 18 -10.86 13.27 24.64
N ILE A 19 -11.87 13.10 25.49
CA ILE A 19 -12.78 14.17 25.90
C ILE A 19 -12.04 15.19 26.77
N TYR A 20 -11.28 14.71 27.74
CA TYR A 20 -10.45 15.54 28.59
C TYR A 20 -9.38 16.31 27.77
N LEU A 21 -8.71 15.62 26.84
CA LEU A 21 -7.67 16.21 26.01
C LEU A 21 -8.24 17.33 25.13
N GLN A 22 -9.38 17.10 24.48
CA GLN A 22 -10.06 18.10 23.64
C GLN A 22 -10.55 19.30 24.46
N ALA A 23 -11.14 19.05 25.64
CA ALA A 23 -11.64 20.12 26.50
C ALA A 23 -10.53 21.04 27.02
N ASN A 24 -9.32 20.52 27.18
CA ASN A 24 -8.14 21.29 27.64
C ASN A 24 -7.24 21.78 26.49
N GLY A 25 -7.63 21.58 25.23
CA GLY A 25 -6.85 22.00 24.06
C GLY A 25 -5.49 21.29 23.94
N ILE A 26 -5.37 20.09 24.51
CA ILE A 26 -4.15 19.28 24.45
C ILE A 26 -4.11 18.58 23.09
N ASP A 27 -3.03 18.84 22.35
CA ASP A 27 -2.81 18.20 21.05
C ASP A 27 -2.49 16.71 21.22
N TYR A 28 -3.25 15.86 20.54
CA TYR A 28 -3.06 14.41 20.51
C TYR A 28 -3.38 13.84 19.13
N ARG A 29 -2.80 12.70 18.82
CA ARG A 29 -3.03 12.01 17.54
C ARG A 29 -3.98 10.85 17.73
N ALA A 30 -5.19 10.99 17.21
CA ALA A 30 -6.25 9.97 17.33
C ALA A 30 -5.88 8.64 16.67
N ASP A 31 -5.07 8.70 15.59
CA ASP A 31 -4.75 7.53 14.74
C ASP A 31 -3.44 6.84 15.13
N TYR A 32 -2.87 7.17 16.27
CA TYR A 32 -1.66 6.54 16.79
C TYR A 32 -1.93 5.89 18.15
N ALA A 33 -1.32 4.73 18.37
CA ALA A 33 -1.28 4.15 19.71
C ALA A 33 -0.27 4.92 20.55
N TYR A 34 -0.71 5.44 21.68
CA TYR A 34 0.18 6.11 22.65
C TYR A 34 0.53 5.12 23.76
N TYR A 35 1.83 4.96 24.05
CA TYR A 35 2.30 4.09 25.13
C TYR A 35 3.65 4.57 25.66
N GLU A 36 3.79 4.69 26.96
CA GLU A 36 5.02 5.09 27.67
C GLU A 36 5.70 6.36 27.08
N GLY A 37 4.92 7.38 26.78
CA GLY A 37 5.44 8.65 26.28
C GLY A 37 5.82 8.63 24.79
N LYS A 38 5.39 7.62 24.02
CA LYS A 38 5.69 7.49 22.59
C LYS A 38 4.45 7.16 21.79
N TYR A 39 4.44 7.60 20.53
CA TYR A 39 3.43 7.21 19.54
C TYR A 39 3.89 6.00 18.75
N TYR A 40 2.99 5.05 18.56
CA TYR A 40 3.20 3.86 17.74
C TYR A 40 2.18 3.80 16.61
N VAL A 41 2.65 3.50 15.42
CA VAL A 41 1.81 3.25 14.26
C VAL A 41 1.46 1.75 14.27
N TYR A 42 0.17 1.41 14.21
CA TYR A 42 -0.32 0.02 14.23
C TYR A 42 -0.80 -0.46 12.86
N PHE A 43 -0.57 0.33 11.82
CA PHE A 43 -0.90 -0.05 10.44
C PHE A 43 0.16 -0.94 9.83
N GLY A 44 -0.24 -1.66 8.77
CA GLY A 44 0.57 -2.69 8.13
C GLY A 44 2.05 -2.33 7.96
N VAL A 45 2.91 -3.16 8.51
CA VAL A 45 4.38 -2.98 8.54
C VAL A 45 5.05 -3.16 7.17
N VAL A 46 4.32 -3.68 6.18
CA VAL A 46 4.88 -4.06 4.87
C VAL A 46 5.46 -2.87 4.11
N PRO A 47 4.78 -1.72 3.94
CA PRO A 47 5.38 -0.55 3.31
C PRO A 47 6.62 -0.04 4.05
N GLU A 48 6.60 -0.10 5.39
CA GLU A 48 7.74 0.31 6.21
C GLU A 48 8.98 -0.52 5.90
N LEU A 49 8.83 -1.84 5.83
CA LEU A 49 9.93 -2.76 5.55
C LEU A 49 10.41 -2.72 4.09
N LEU A 50 9.52 -2.47 3.14
CA LEU A 50 9.86 -2.55 1.71
C LEU A 50 10.27 -1.22 1.08
N LEU A 51 9.79 -0.10 1.60
CA LEU A 51 10.05 1.23 1.04
C LEU A 51 10.76 2.15 2.02
N TYR A 52 10.19 2.42 3.19
CA TYR A 52 10.72 3.43 4.11
C TYR A 52 12.07 3.01 4.71
N LEU A 53 12.18 1.79 5.21
CA LEU A 53 13.41 1.29 5.81
C LEU A 53 14.58 1.22 4.81
N PRO A 54 14.44 0.60 3.62
CA PRO A 54 15.52 0.59 2.63
C PRO A 54 15.92 1.99 2.17
N TYR A 55 14.94 2.88 1.98
CA TYR A 55 15.23 4.26 1.61
C TYR A 55 16.04 4.98 2.69
N TYR A 56 15.63 4.86 3.95
CA TYR A 56 16.35 5.44 5.09
C TYR A 56 17.77 4.89 5.22
N LEU A 57 17.97 3.58 5.06
CA LEU A 57 19.29 2.96 5.13
C LEU A 57 20.23 3.42 4.00
N LEU A 58 19.68 3.78 2.82
CA LEU A 58 20.49 4.20 1.68
C LEU A 58 20.78 5.70 1.66
N THR A 59 19.83 6.53 2.14
CA THR A 59 19.91 7.98 2.03
C THR A 59 20.19 8.69 3.35
N GLY A 60 19.89 8.05 4.48
CA GLY A 60 19.88 8.67 5.80
C GLY A 60 18.68 9.60 6.04
N GLU A 61 17.77 9.72 5.07
CA GLU A 61 16.62 10.63 5.14
C GLU A 61 15.29 9.86 5.16
N HIS A 62 14.25 10.48 5.71
CA HIS A 62 12.91 9.90 5.71
C HIS A 62 12.21 10.09 4.36
N MET A 63 11.67 9.00 3.80
CA MET A 63 10.86 9.06 2.59
C MET A 63 9.55 9.79 2.85
N PHE A 64 9.18 10.70 1.97
CA PHE A 64 7.87 11.35 2.01
C PHE A 64 6.74 10.38 1.63
N ASN A 65 5.61 10.45 2.34
CA ASN A 65 4.46 9.57 2.13
C ASN A 65 3.94 9.59 0.69
N TYR A 66 3.88 10.76 0.05
CA TYR A 66 3.44 10.89 -1.34
C TYR A 66 4.34 10.13 -2.32
N VAL A 67 5.64 10.00 -2.04
CA VAL A 67 6.58 9.23 -2.88
C VAL A 67 6.28 7.74 -2.75
N ALA A 68 6.08 7.25 -1.52
CA ALA A 68 5.73 5.85 -1.27
C ALA A 68 4.41 5.47 -1.94
N VAL A 69 3.36 6.29 -1.77
CA VAL A 69 2.05 6.07 -2.41
C VAL A 69 2.16 6.10 -3.94
N PHE A 70 2.93 7.04 -4.50
CA PHE A 70 3.16 7.11 -5.95
C PHE A 70 3.85 5.87 -6.51
N LEU A 71 4.87 5.36 -5.81
CA LEU A 71 5.58 4.14 -6.21
C LEU A 71 4.66 2.91 -6.17
N LEU A 72 3.89 2.76 -5.09
CA LEU A 72 2.94 1.66 -4.92
C LEU A 72 1.81 1.72 -5.96
N TYR A 73 1.29 2.90 -6.24
CA TYR A 73 0.28 3.08 -7.27
C TYR A 73 0.83 2.79 -8.67
N SER A 74 2.04 3.20 -8.97
CA SER A 74 2.70 2.86 -10.24
C SER A 74 2.85 1.35 -10.40
N GLY A 75 3.24 0.65 -9.33
CA GLY A 75 3.27 -0.81 -9.29
C GLY A 75 1.89 -1.44 -9.48
N PHE A 76 0.85 -0.88 -8.87
CA PHE A 76 -0.53 -1.31 -9.04
C PHE A 76 -1.01 -1.17 -10.48
N ILE A 77 -0.74 -0.03 -11.14
CA ILE A 77 -1.05 0.18 -12.57
C ILE A 77 -0.41 -0.92 -13.41
N LEU A 78 0.89 -1.14 -13.26
CA LEU A 78 1.61 -2.17 -14.01
C LEU A 78 1.02 -3.56 -13.78
N ALA A 79 0.67 -3.90 -12.54
CA ALA A 79 0.09 -5.17 -12.18
C ALA A 79 -1.32 -5.37 -12.81
N VAL A 80 -2.17 -4.33 -12.80
CA VAL A 80 -3.51 -4.37 -13.42
C VAL A 80 -3.40 -4.59 -14.92
N PHE A 81 -2.56 -3.82 -15.61
CA PHE A 81 -2.36 -3.97 -17.04
C PHE A 81 -1.79 -5.35 -17.39
N ALA A 82 -0.82 -5.84 -16.63
CA ALA A 82 -0.25 -7.17 -16.83
C ALA A 82 -1.28 -8.29 -16.58
N LEU A 83 -2.11 -8.18 -15.54
CA LEU A 83 -3.16 -9.13 -15.22
C LEU A 83 -4.21 -9.18 -16.33
N TYR A 84 -4.73 -8.03 -16.74
CA TYR A 84 -5.76 -7.98 -17.78
C TYR A 84 -5.23 -8.45 -19.13
N TRP A 85 -3.97 -8.15 -19.47
CA TRP A 85 -3.33 -8.69 -20.66
C TRP A 85 -3.29 -10.23 -20.64
N GLU A 86 -2.92 -10.83 -19.49
CA GLU A 86 -2.91 -12.28 -19.36
C GLU A 86 -4.33 -12.89 -19.47
N ILE A 87 -5.34 -12.22 -18.93
CA ILE A 87 -6.74 -12.66 -19.02
C ILE A 87 -7.23 -12.60 -20.46
N ILE A 88 -7.05 -11.47 -21.13
CA ILE A 88 -7.54 -11.26 -22.49
C ILE A 88 -6.88 -12.24 -23.47
N LYS A 89 -5.58 -12.39 -23.43
CA LYS A 89 -4.86 -13.35 -24.26
C LYS A 89 -5.43 -14.77 -24.21
N ARG A 90 -6.03 -15.16 -23.09
CA ARG A 90 -6.43 -16.55 -22.86
C ARG A 90 -7.89 -16.80 -23.10
N TRP A 91 -8.71 -15.94 -22.56
CA TRP A 91 -10.15 -16.17 -22.53
C TRP A 91 -10.93 -15.26 -23.48
N PHE A 92 -10.31 -14.15 -23.91
CA PHE A 92 -10.98 -13.12 -24.68
C PHE A 92 -10.18 -12.65 -25.91
N ALA A 93 -9.59 -13.60 -26.68
CA ALA A 93 -8.69 -13.30 -27.79
C ALA A 93 -9.29 -12.40 -28.89
N LYS A 94 -10.63 -12.27 -28.94
CA LYS A 94 -11.35 -11.42 -29.94
C LYS A 94 -11.60 -10.00 -29.44
N VAL A 95 -11.27 -9.69 -28.18
CA VAL A 95 -11.46 -8.34 -27.64
C VAL A 95 -10.47 -7.38 -28.28
N PRO A 96 -10.94 -6.23 -28.82
CA PRO A 96 -10.05 -5.24 -29.43
C PRO A 96 -9.13 -4.62 -28.37
N PHE A 97 -7.91 -4.28 -28.79
CA PHE A 97 -6.90 -3.68 -27.92
C PHE A 97 -7.39 -2.40 -27.22
N LEU A 98 -8.22 -1.62 -27.89
CA LEU A 98 -8.84 -0.42 -27.32
C LEU A 98 -9.71 -0.75 -26.10
N ALA A 99 -10.49 -1.82 -26.16
CA ALA A 99 -11.32 -2.23 -25.02
C ALA A 99 -10.46 -2.69 -23.82
N TYR A 100 -9.34 -3.39 -24.08
CA TYR A 100 -8.35 -3.68 -23.05
C TYR A 100 -7.80 -2.41 -22.38
N LEU A 101 -7.39 -1.42 -23.16
CA LEU A 101 -6.89 -0.16 -22.63
C LEU A 101 -7.96 0.56 -21.81
N LEU A 102 -9.18 0.67 -22.31
CA LEU A 102 -10.29 1.33 -21.61
C LEU A 102 -10.60 0.67 -20.27
N VAL A 103 -10.76 -0.66 -20.24
CA VAL A 103 -11.06 -1.38 -19.01
C VAL A 103 -9.91 -1.26 -18.01
N SER A 104 -8.66 -1.41 -18.45
CA SER A 104 -7.50 -1.26 -17.59
C SER A 104 -7.41 0.15 -16.98
N THR A 105 -7.59 1.19 -17.81
CA THR A 105 -7.58 2.58 -17.38
C THR A 105 -8.73 2.88 -16.41
N LEU A 106 -9.94 2.42 -16.73
CA LEU A 106 -11.10 2.59 -15.84
C LEU A 106 -10.87 1.92 -14.48
N THR A 107 -10.21 0.78 -14.45
CA THR A 107 -9.89 0.08 -13.19
C THR A 107 -8.90 0.89 -12.35
N VAL A 108 -7.83 1.41 -12.95
CA VAL A 108 -6.81 2.15 -12.20
C VAL A 108 -7.24 3.58 -11.86
N CYS A 109 -8.07 4.20 -12.69
CA CYS A 109 -8.62 5.53 -12.39
C CYS A 109 -9.92 5.47 -11.59
N GLY A 110 -10.62 4.32 -11.61
CA GLY A 110 -11.84 4.10 -10.85
C GLY A 110 -11.57 3.96 -9.35
N GLY A 111 -12.63 4.01 -8.57
CA GLY A 111 -12.48 4.00 -7.13
C GLY A 111 -11.83 5.29 -6.60
N ASN A 112 -11.21 5.20 -5.43
CA ASN A 112 -10.66 6.37 -4.72
C ASN A 112 -9.17 6.63 -4.99
N TYR A 113 -8.55 5.96 -5.96
CA TYR A 113 -7.10 5.98 -6.16
C TYR A 113 -6.53 7.36 -6.51
N LEU A 114 -7.24 8.12 -7.34
CA LEU A 114 -6.81 9.47 -7.71
C LEU A 114 -6.88 10.44 -6.52
N PHE A 115 -7.84 10.24 -5.62
CA PHE A 115 -7.93 11.02 -4.38
C PHE A 115 -6.78 10.67 -3.44
N ILE A 116 -6.47 9.39 -3.27
CA ILE A 116 -5.35 8.89 -2.48
C ILE A 116 -4.02 9.50 -2.93
N ILE A 117 -3.79 9.61 -4.24
CA ILE A 117 -2.56 10.20 -4.77
C ILE A 117 -2.52 11.71 -4.53
N ALA A 118 -3.67 12.38 -4.69
CA ALA A 118 -3.75 13.84 -4.53
C ALA A 118 -3.57 14.30 -3.07
N ARG A 119 -3.97 13.46 -2.12
CA ARG A 119 -3.90 13.73 -0.67
C ARG A 119 -3.54 12.46 0.09
N PRO A 120 -2.29 12.01 0.01
CA PRO A 120 -1.87 10.77 0.67
C PRO A 120 -1.89 10.92 2.19
N ASP A 121 -2.73 10.15 2.82
CA ASP A 121 -2.85 10.06 4.28
C ASP A 121 -2.07 8.84 4.81
N LEU A 122 -2.00 8.72 6.13
CA LEU A 122 -1.29 7.65 6.83
C LEU A 122 -1.78 6.24 6.42
N TYR A 123 -3.10 6.11 6.23
CA TYR A 123 -3.75 4.85 5.85
C TYR A 123 -3.56 4.47 4.37
N ASP A 124 -3.23 5.43 3.53
CA ASP A 124 -3.23 5.22 2.09
C ASP A 124 -2.07 4.35 1.63
N THR A 125 -0.93 4.43 2.29
CA THR A 125 0.26 3.63 1.96
C THR A 125 0.01 2.12 2.13
N PRO A 126 -0.48 1.61 3.28
CA PRO A 126 -0.80 0.20 3.43
C PRO A 126 -1.95 -0.25 2.51
N ILE A 127 -2.95 0.59 2.26
CA ILE A 127 -4.05 0.27 1.32
C ILE A 127 -3.50 0.09 -0.10
N MET A 128 -2.64 0.99 -0.56
CA MET A 128 -2.03 0.90 -1.89
C MET A 128 -1.08 -0.29 -2.01
N ALA A 129 -0.33 -0.61 -0.95
CA ALA A 129 0.51 -1.80 -0.92
C ALA A 129 -0.33 -3.08 -1.05
N ALA A 130 -1.41 -3.19 -0.28
CA ALA A 130 -2.31 -4.34 -0.34
C ALA A 130 -2.93 -4.50 -1.74
N ASN A 131 -3.41 -3.43 -2.36
CA ASN A 131 -3.96 -3.46 -3.72
C ASN A 131 -2.91 -3.91 -4.75
N MET A 132 -1.70 -3.35 -4.70
CA MET A 132 -0.60 -3.71 -5.61
C MET A 132 -0.23 -5.19 -5.46
N PHE A 133 0.00 -5.65 -4.23
CA PHE A 133 0.42 -7.04 -4.00
C PHE A 133 -0.68 -8.04 -4.32
N THR A 134 -1.95 -7.73 -4.03
CA THR A 134 -3.08 -8.60 -4.40
C THR A 134 -3.13 -8.80 -5.91
N VAL A 135 -3.13 -7.74 -6.69
CA VAL A 135 -3.22 -7.82 -8.14
C VAL A 135 -1.99 -8.49 -8.75
N ALA A 136 -0.80 -8.15 -8.27
CA ALA A 136 0.45 -8.77 -8.70
C ALA A 136 0.50 -10.27 -8.38
N GLY A 137 0.02 -10.67 -7.20
CA GLY A 137 -0.08 -12.08 -6.81
C GLY A 137 -0.99 -12.89 -7.72
N ILE A 138 -2.19 -12.38 -8.01
CA ILE A 138 -3.13 -13.01 -8.95
C ILE A 138 -2.53 -13.12 -10.34
N TRP A 139 -1.90 -12.04 -10.84
CA TRP A 139 -1.22 -12.05 -12.13
C TRP A 139 -0.13 -13.13 -12.20
N LEU A 140 0.71 -13.24 -11.18
CA LEU A 140 1.78 -14.22 -11.12
C LEU A 140 1.23 -15.66 -11.10
N TRP A 141 0.16 -15.93 -10.37
CA TRP A 141 -0.48 -17.24 -10.36
C TRP A 141 -1.07 -17.63 -11.73
N ILE A 142 -1.77 -16.70 -12.37
CA ILE A 142 -2.32 -16.95 -13.73
C ILE A 142 -1.18 -17.18 -14.71
N LYS A 143 -0.16 -16.34 -14.72
CA LYS A 143 1.01 -16.47 -15.58
C LYS A 143 1.74 -17.80 -15.34
N GLY A 144 1.95 -18.17 -14.09
CA GLY A 144 2.61 -19.41 -13.71
C GLY A 144 1.84 -20.64 -14.19
N LYS A 145 0.51 -20.62 -14.02
CA LYS A 145 -0.34 -21.73 -14.42
C LYS A 145 -0.32 -22.02 -15.92
N TYR A 146 -0.31 -20.98 -16.74
CA TYR A 146 -0.63 -21.14 -18.15
C TYR A 146 0.50 -20.81 -19.14
N THR A 147 1.52 -20.07 -18.76
CA THR A 147 2.51 -19.53 -19.72
C THR A 147 3.88 -20.17 -19.59
N LEU A 148 4.28 -20.62 -18.42
CA LEU A 148 5.66 -20.93 -18.13
C LEU A 148 5.94 -22.46 -18.01
N PRO A 149 7.17 -22.88 -18.35
CA PRO A 149 7.64 -24.24 -18.08
C PRO A 149 7.73 -24.51 -16.58
N ALA A 150 7.87 -25.76 -16.17
CA ALA A 150 7.79 -26.20 -14.78
C ALA A 150 8.68 -25.42 -13.79
N LYS A 151 9.88 -24.99 -14.19
CA LYS A 151 10.78 -24.19 -13.35
C LYS A 151 10.23 -22.77 -13.13
N GLY A 152 9.86 -22.09 -14.21
CA GLY A 152 9.29 -20.73 -14.13
C GLY A 152 7.94 -20.70 -13.42
N ARG A 153 7.12 -21.75 -13.59
CA ARG A 153 5.84 -21.92 -12.90
C ARG A 153 6.01 -21.94 -11.39
N ARG A 154 6.99 -22.69 -10.87
CA ARG A 154 7.27 -22.73 -9.43
C ARG A 154 7.67 -21.37 -8.87
N VAL A 155 8.51 -20.63 -9.60
CA VAL A 155 8.92 -19.28 -9.21
C VAL A 155 7.71 -18.33 -9.15
N CYS A 156 6.85 -18.35 -10.19
CA CYS A 156 5.65 -17.51 -10.20
C CYS A 156 4.67 -17.86 -9.08
N TYR A 157 4.50 -19.12 -8.75
CA TYR A 157 3.65 -19.51 -7.62
C TYR A 157 4.24 -19.06 -6.29
N PHE A 158 5.54 -19.22 -6.10
CA PHE A 158 6.22 -18.75 -4.88
C PHE A 158 6.08 -17.22 -4.73
N LEU A 159 6.42 -16.45 -5.78
CA LEU A 159 6.32 -14.99 -5.73
C LEU A 159 4.87 -14.52 -5.60
N GLY A 160 3.91 -15.18 -6.26
CA GLY A 160 2.50 -14.87 -6.12
C GLY A 160 1.99 -15.11 -4.70
N SER A 161 2.40 -16.22 -4.07
CA SER A 161 2.07 -16.51 -2.68
C SER A 161 2.76 -15.54 -1.71
N LEU A 162 3.99 -15.13 -2.00
CA LEU A 162 4.67 -14.08 -1.24
C LEU A 162 3.94 -12.75 -1.32
N CYS A 163 3.50 -12.34 -2.53
CA CYS A 163 2.69 -11.13 -2.68
C CYS A 163 1.41 -11.20 -1.82
N MET A 164 0.71 -12.35 -1.81
CA MET A 164 -0.48 -12.52 -0.98
C MET A 164 -0.20 -12.53 0.52
N ALA A 165 0.98 -12.93 0.94
CA ALA A 165 1.38 -12.86 2.35
C ALA A 165 1.76 -11.44 2.79
N LEU A 166 2.00 -10.53 1.85
CA LEU A 166 2.32 -9.12 2.08
C LEU A 166 1.07 -8.20 2.05
N VAL A 167 -0.13 -8.75 1.89
CA VAL A 167 -1.41 -8.04 1.98
C VAL A 167 -1.87 -7.97 3.43
#